data_631c2580f0e11ca404ff7079cea4823d
#
_entry.id   631c2580f0e11ca404ff7079cea4823d
#
_cell.length_a   1.000
_cell.length_b   1.000
_cell.length_c   1.000
_cell.angle_alpha   90.00
_cell.angle_beta   90.00
_cell.angle_gamma   90.00
#
_symmetry.space_group_name_H-M   'P 1'
#
loop_
_entity.id
_entity.type
_entity.pdbx_description
1 polymer ?
#
loop_
_entity_poly.entity_id
_entity_poly.type
_entity_poly.pdbx_seq_one_letter_code
_entity_poly.pdbx_strand_id
1 'polypeptide(L)'
;MIKIGQGIDVHSFTQGDFVMLGGVPIPHSHGIKAHSDGDVLLHALSDALLGALALGDIGQHFPDTDDAYQGADSKVLLKHVYALVQAQGYTLGNADMTVICELPKLSPHNFAMRECIAGVLGVSVDCVSIKATTNEKMGWIGRGEGIWASATVLLIKNHAY
;
A
#
# COMPACT_ATOMS: atom_id res chain seq x y z
N MET A 1 4.42 6.91 23.67
CA MET A 1 4.20 5.48 23.30
C MET A 1 4.28 5.36 21.80
N ILE A 2 4.98 4.35 21.28
CA ILE A 2 5.07 4.03 19.85
C ILE A 2 4.40 2.69 19.58
N LYS A 3 3.90 2.50 18.36
CA LYS A 3 3.34 1.25 17.85
C LYS A 3 3.97 0.94 16.50
N ILE A 4 4.21 -0.33 16.23
CA ILE A 4 4.75 -0.82 14.96
C ILE A 4 3.72 -1.75 14.34
N GLY A 5 3.49 -1.61 13.04
CA GLY A 5 2.65 -2.50 12.26
C GLY A 5 3.35 -2.94 10.98
N GLN A 6 2.99 -4.11 10.50
CA GLN A 6 3.44 -4.66 9.23
C GLN A 6 2.24 -5.13 8.42
N GLY A 7 2.28 -4.90 7.12
CA GLY A 7 1.30 -5.42 6.17
C GLY A 7 1.99 -6.00 4.95
N ILE A 8 1.34 -6.96 4.33
CA ILE A 8 1.79 -7.62 3.11
C ILE A 8 0.58 -7.80 2.20
N ASP A 9 0.78 -7.60 0.90
CA ASP A 9 -0.22 -7.93 -0.10
C ASP A 9 0.42 -8.46 -1.39
N VAL A 10 -0.32 -9.27 -2.11
CA VAL A 10 0.09 -9.85 -3.40
C VAL A 10 -1.08 -9.81 -4.36
N HIS A 11 -0.80 -9.52 -5.63
CA HIS A 11 -1.78 -9.63 -6.70
C HIS A 11 -1.16 -10.27 -7.93
N SER A 12 -1.97 -11.05 -8.65
CA SER A 12 -1.59 -11.58 -9.95
C SER A 12 -1.80 -10.54 -11.05
N PHE A 13 -0.94 -10.62 -12.08
CA PHE A 13 -1.16 -9.85 -13.30
C PHE A 13 -2.28 -10.47 -14.15
N THR A 14 -2.90 -9.62 -14.94
CA THR A 14 -3.92 -9.98 -15.92
C THR A 14 -3.75 -9.12 -17.18
N GLN A 15 -4.63 -9.24 -18.13
CA GLN A 15 -4.61 -8.39 -19.30
C GLN A 15 -4.81 -6.92 -18.91
N GLY A 16 -4.04 -6.03 -19.51
CA GLY A 16 -4.10 -4.60 -19.26
C GLY A 16 -2.84 -3.89 -19.78
N ASP A 17 -2.76 -2.60 -19.56
CA ASP A 17 -1.69 -1.73 -20.07
C ASP A 17 -1.09 -0.81 -18.99
N PHE A 18 -1.58 -0.90 -17.77
CA PHE A 18 -1.02 -0.22 -16.59
C PHE A 18 -1.35 -0.97 -15.30
N VAL A 19 -0.61 -0.65 -14.25
CA VAL A 19 -0.90 -1.08 -12.87
C VAL A 19 -1.02 0.16 -11.97
N MET A 20 -1.98 0.14 -11.04
CA MET A 20 -2.01 1.12 -9.96
C MET A 20 -1.04 0.69 -8.87
N LEU A 21 -0.12 1.56 -8.50
CA LEU A 21 0.84 1.30 -7.43
C LEU A 21 1.20 2.58 -6.70
N GLY A 22 1.05 2.57 -5.37
CA GLY A 22 1.28 3.76 -4.57
C GLY A 22 0.39 4.94 -4.94
N GLY A 23 -0.81 4.68 -5.45
CA GLY A 23 -1.76 5.68 -5.94
C GLY A 23 -1.43 6.26 -7.30
N VAL A 24 -0.45 5.72 -8.02
CA VAL A 24 0.04 6.21 -9.32
C VAL A 24 -0.19 5.16 -10.39
N PRO A 25 -0.77 5.51 -11.56
CA PRO A 25 -0.84 4.60 -12.70
C PRO A 25 0.55 4.45 -13.32
N ILE A 26 1.06 3.23 -13.38
CA ILE A 26 2.37 2.91 -13.92
C ILE A 26 2.20 2.09 -15.20
N PRO A 27 2.68 2.58 -16.36
CA PRO A 27 2.62 1.83 -17.60
C PRO A 27 3.26 0.45 -17.48
N HIS A 28 2.56 -0.58 -17.95
CA HIS A 28 3.02 -1.95 -17.93
C HIS A 28 2.34 -2.73 -19.06
N SER A 29 2.91 -3.87 -19.44
CA SER A 29 2.30 -4.77 -20.43
C SER A 29 1.12 -5.60 -19.88
N HIS A 30 0.82 -5.48 -18.59
CA HIS A 30 -0.27 -6.18 -17.90
C HIS A 30 -0.98 -5.23 -16.93
N GLY A 31 -2.20 -5.60 -16.53
CA GLY A 31 -2.94 -5.00 -15.42
C GLY A 31 -2.89 -5.88 -14.17
N ILE A 32 -3.59 -5.48 -13.14
CA ILE A 32 -3.76 -6.23 -11.88
C ILE A 32 -5.14 -6.88 -11.84
N LYS A 33 -5.19 -8.15 -11.47
CA LYS A 33 -6.45 -8.85 -11.16
C LYS A 33 -6.83 -8.57 -9.72
N ALA A 34 -7.87 -7.77 -9.50
CA ALA A 34 -8.36 -7.42 -8.17
C ALA A 34 -9.84 -7.02 -8.20
N HIS A 35 -10.48 -7.01 -7.03
CA HIS A 35 -11.83 -6.48 -6.83
C HIS A 35 -11.83 -4.93 -6.80
N SER A 36 -10.77 -4.33 -6.21
CA SER A 36 -10.50 -2.87 -6.20
C SER A 36 -9.66 -2.46 -7.41
N ASP A 37 -8.95 -1.33 -7.31
CA ASP A 37 -7.94 -0.90 -8.29
C ASP A 37 -6.65 -1.76 -8.27
N GLY A 38 -6.53 -2.67 -7.29
CA GLY A 38 -5.44 -3.61 -7.16
C GLY A 38 -4.11 -3.01 -6.70
N ASP A 39 -4.13 -1.85 -6.06
CA ASP A 39 -2.92 -1.20 -5.54
C ASP A 39 -2.35 -1.98 -4.35
N VAL A 40 -1.48 -2.93 -4.65
CA VAL A 40 -0.87 -3.83 -3.68
C VAL A 40 -0.07 -3.08 -2.60
N LEU A 41 0.52 -1.94 -2.94
CA LEU A 41 1.32 -1.14 -2.01
C LEU A 41 0.44 -0.40 -1.00
N LEU A 42 -0.65 0.23 -1.46
CA LEU A 42 -1.60 0.89 -0.57
C LEU A 42 -2.36 -0.10 0.31
N HIS A 43 -2.63 -1.32 -0.19
CA HIS A 43 -3.23 -2.39 0.62
C HIS A 43 -2.29 -2.85 1.73
N ALA A 44 -1.01 -3.10 1.41
CA ALA A 44 -0.01 -3.45 2.43
C ALA A 44 0.16 -2.35 3.48
N LEU A 45 0.18 -1.09 3.06
CA LEU A 45 0.27 0.06 3.96
C LEU A 45 -0.96 0.18 4.86
N SER A 46 -2.16 0.00 4.32
CA SER A 46 -3.40 0.02 5.10
C SER A 46 -3.42 -1.06 6.16
N ASP A 47 -3.02 -2.29 5.82
CA ASP A 47 -2.91 -3.40 6.77
C ASP A 47 -1.85 -3.13 7.86
N ALA A 48 -0.72 -2.52 7.49
CA ALA A 48 0.30 -2.14 8.47
C ALA A 48 -0.25 -1.13 9.49
N LEU A 49 -1.01 -0.13 9.03
CA LEU A 49 -1.63 0.89 9.88
C LEU A 49 -2.67 0.27 10.83
N LEU A 50 -3.54 -0.59 10.32
CA LEU A 50 -4.55 -1.29 11.13
C LEU A 50 -3.89 -2.24 12.12
N GLY A 51 -2.92 -3.02 11.69
CA GLY A 51 -2.20 -3.99 12.53
C GLY A 51 -1.43 -3.34 13.67
N ALA A 52 -0.85 -2.15 13.47
CA ALA A 52 -0.17 -1.40 14.53
C ALA A 52 -1.07 -1.12 15.74
N LEU A 53 -2.37 -0.98 15.53
CA LEU A 53 -3.37 -0.69 16.56
C LEU A 53 -4.29 -1.87 16.89
N ALA A 54 -4.00 -3.06 16.36
CA ALA A 54 -4.81 -4.27 16.53
C ALA A 54 -6.27 -4.08 16.06
N LEU A 55 -6.46 -3.36 14.96
CA LEU A 55 -7.78 -3.07 14.37
C LEU A 55 -8.18 -4.06 13.26
N GLY A 56 -7.45 -5.17 13.12
CA GLY A 56 -7.68 -6.17 12.07
C GLY A 56 -6.99 -5.83 10.76
N ASP A 57 -7.64 -6.11 9.66
CA ASP A 57 -7.13 -5.96 8.29
C ASP A 57 -8.16 -5.31 7.36
N ILE A 58 -7.74 -4.95 6.14
CA ILE A 58 -8.63 -4.31 5.17
C ILE A 58 -9.79 -5.20 4.74
N GLY A 59 -9.63 -6.52 4.74
CA GLY A 59 -10.71 -7.45 4.39
C GLY A 59 -11.86 -7.42 5.39
N GLN A 60 -11.59 -7.11 6.66
CA GLN A 60 -12.62 -6.92 7.67
C GLN A 60 -13.33 -5.56 7.55
N HIS A 61 -12.61 -4.51 7.17
CA HIS A 61 -13.16 -3.16 7.03
C HIS A 61 -13.83 -2.93 5.67
N PHE A 62 -13.32 -3.56 4.61
CA PHE A 62 -13.77 -3.41 3.22
C PHE A 62 -13.89 -4.79 2.57
N PRO A 63 -14.93 -5.59 2.93
CA PRO A 63 -15.09 -6.93 2.39
C PRO A 63 -15.23 -6.90 0.86
N ASP A 64 -14.52 -7.79 0.15
CA ASP A 64 -14.61 -7.95 -1.29
C ASP A 64 -15.96 -8.53 -1.76
N THR A 65 -16.76 -9.04 -0.82
CA THR A 65 -18.17 -9.44 -1.03
C THR A 65 -19.14 -8.27 -1.08
N ASP A 66 -18.71 -7.06 -0.73
CA ASP A 66 -19.54 -5.85 -0.78
C ASP A 66 -19.32 -5.12 -2.10
N ASP A 67 -20.34 -5.12 -2.95
CA ASP A 67 -20.32 -4.46 -4.27
C ASP A 67 -20.00 -2.95 -4.18
N ALA A 68 -20.22 -2.33 -3.01
CA ALA A 68 -19.88 -0.92 -2.77
C ALA A 68 -18.37 -0.64 -2.92
N TYR A 69 -17.52 -1.66 -2.77
CA TYR A 69 -16.05 -1.53 -2.89
C TYR A 69 -15.50 -2.05 -4.23
N GLN A 70 -16.36 -2.50 -5.14
CA GLN A 70 -15.93 -2.93 -6.46
C GLN A 70 -15.32 -1.77 -7.24
N GLY A 71 -14.09 -1.93 -7.71
CA GLY A 71 -13.34 -0.88 -8.40
C GLY A 71 -12.90 0.26 -7.48
N ALA A 72 -12.95 0.08 -6.15
CA ALA A 72 -12.63 1.12 -5.18
C ALA A 72 -11.21 1.68 -5.38
N ASP A 73 -11.10 3.00 -5.28
CA ASP A 73 -9.82 3.72 -5.25
C ASP A 73 -9.14 3.46 -3.90
N SER A 74 -8.01 2.77 -3.93
CA SER A 74 -7.25 2.41 -2.72
C SER A 74 -6.73 3.63 -1.95
N LYS A 75 -6.64 4.80 -2.57
CA LYS A 75 -6.32 6.06 -1.87
C LYS A 75 -7.46 6.45 -0.91
N VAL A 76 -8.70 6.23 -1.32
CA VAL A 76 -9.87 6.49 -0.46
C VAL A 76 -9.89 5.51 0.72
N LEU A 77 -9.58 4.22 0.47
CA LEU A 77 -9.47 3.22 1.52
C LEU A 77 -8.35 3.57 2.52
N LEU A 78 -7.17 3.94 2.01
CA LEU A 78 -6.04 4.37 2.84
C LEU A 78 -6.39 5.58 3.71
N LYS A 79 -7.06 6.58 3.14
CA LYS A 79 -7.51 7.77 3.87
C LYS A 79 -8.47 7.40 5.01
N HIS A 80 -9.40 6.49 4.75
CA HIS A 80 -10.33 5.99 5.77
C HIS A 80 -9.59 5.27 6.90
N VAL A 81 -8.67 4.36 6.56
CA VAL A 81 -7.84 3.64 7.53
C VAL A 81 -7.03 4.61 8.38
N TYR A 82 -6.42 5.62 7.76
CA TYR A 82 -5.63 6.59 8.51
C TYR A 82 -6.49 7.46 9.44
N ALA A 83 -7.73 7.76 9.05
CA ALA A 83 -8.67 8.43 9.95
C ALA A 83 -8.96 7.59 11.21
N LEU A 84 -9.03 6.26 11.09
CA LEU A 84 -9.15 5.37 12.26
C LEU A 84 -7.92 5.45 13.17
N VAL A 85 -6.71 5.51 12.59
CA VAL A 85 -5.46 5.69 13.34
C VAL A 85 -5.47 7.00 14.13
N GLN A 86 -5.89 8.09 13.48
CA GLN A 86 -5.98 9.41 14.11
C GLN A 86 -7.04 9.45 15.22
N ALA A 87 -8.18 8.76 15.02
CA ALA A 87 -9.23 8.65 16.03
C ALA A 87 -8.76 7.92 17.30
N GLN A 88 -7.76 7.03 17.19
CA GLN A 88 -7.11 6.37 18.32
C GLN A 88 -6.02 7.23 18.98
N GLY A 89 -5.82 8.45 18.50
CA GLY A 89 -4.84 9.41 19.02
C GLY A 89 -3.40 9.11 18.59
N TYR A 90 -3.21 8.52 17.41
CA TYR A 90 -1.89 8.27 16.83
C TYR A 90 -1.69 9.01 15.52
N THR A 91 -0.44 9.26 15.21
CA THR A 91 0.01 9.79 13.91
C THR A 91 1.14 8.93 13.36
N LEU A 92 1.34 8.98 12.03
CA LEU A 92 2.45 8.29 11.38
C LEU A 92 3.77 8.98 11.73
N GLY A 93 4.72 8.24 12.30
CA GLY A 93 6.11 8.64 12.42
C GLY A 93 6.85 8.45 11.12
N ASN A 94 6.83 7.23 10.59
CA ASN A 94 7.32 6.91 9.25
C ASN A 94 6.70 5.61 8.72
N ALA A 95 6.74 5.45 7.40
CA ALA A 95 6.44 4.20 6.70
C ALA A 95 7.61 3.81 5.82
N ASP A 96 8.02 2.54 5.88
CA ASP A 96 9.01 1.96 4.99
C ASP A 96 8.38 0.79 4.24
N MET A 97 8.43 0.85 2.92
CA MET A 97 7.73 -0.08 2.04
C MET A 97 8.68 -0.70 1.03
N THR A 98 8.42 -1.94 0.66
CA THR A 98 9.19 -2.66 -0.36
C THR A 98 8.25 -3.32 -1.35
N VAL A 99 8.54 -3.16 -2.64
CA VAL A 99 7.84 -3.84 -3.72
C VAL A 99 8.79 -4.82 -4.39
N ILE A 100 8.33 -6.04 -4.64
CA ILE A 100 9.07 -7.04 -5.40
C ILE A 100 8.29 -7.36 -6.67
N CYS A 101 8.88 -7.06 -7.82
CA CYS A 101 8.40 -7.43 -9.14
C CYS A 101 9.55 -7.41 -10.15
N GLU A 102 9.45 -8.22 -11.20
CA GLU A 102 10.45 -8.16 -12.28
C GLU A 102 10.25 -6.92 -13.13
N LEU A 103 9.01 -6.64 -13.48
CA LEU A 103 8.53 -5.47 -14.21
C LEU A 103 7.19 -5.02 -13.62
N PRO A 104 6.80 -3.75 -13.77
CA PRO A 104 7.54 -2.64 -14.39
C PRO A 104 8.69 -2.14 -13.52
N LYS A 105 9.62 -1.37 -14.11
CA LYS A 105 10.65 -0.65 -13.35
C LYS A 105 10.01 0.49 -12.58
N LEU A 106 10.23 0.52 -11.25
CA LEU A 106 9.56 1.44 -10.34
C LEU A 106 10.39 2.71 -10.02
N SER A 107 11.71 2.66 -10.23
CA SER A 107 12.58 3.79 -9.90
C SER A 107 12.16 5.13 -10.51
N PRO A 108 11.69 5.21 -11.76
CA PRO A 108 11.22 6.47 -12.33
C PRO A 108 9.96 7.03 -11.66
N HIS A 109 9.19 6.17 -10.98
CA HIS A 109 7.92 6.49 -10.34
C HIS A 109 8.01 6.64 -8.82
N ASN A 110 9.18 6.39 -8.24
CA ASN A 110 9.37 6.32 -6.79
C ASN A 110 8.90 7.61 -6.09
N PHE A 111 9.37 8.76 -6.57
CA PHE A 111 9.02 10.04 -5.94
C PHE A 111 7.53 10.34 -6.05
N ALA A 112 6.90 10.10 -7.21
CA ALA A 112 5.48 10.33 -7.41
C ALA A 112 4.62 9.46 -6.48
N MET A 113 4.99 8.20 -6.26
CA MET A 113 4.30 7.31 -5.30
C MET A 113 4.45 7.82 -3.86
N ARG A 114 5.66 8.20 -3.44
CA ARG A 114 5.90 8.74 -2.10
C ARG A 114 5.11 10.03 -1.86
N GLU A 115 5.12 10.93 -2.84
CA GLU A 115 4.38 12.20 -2.78
C GLU A 115 2.87 11.96 -2.70
N CYS A 116 2.34 11.02 -3.49
CA CYS A 116 0.93 10.66 -3.45
C CYS A 116 0.52 10.12 -2.07
N ILE A 117 1.27 9.18 -1.53
CA ILE A 117 1.01 8.59 -0.21
C ILE A 117 1.10 9.67 0.89
N ALA A 118 2.16 10.47 0.87
CA ALA A 118 2.33 11.56 1.83
C ALA A 118 1.17 12.55 1.80
N GLY A 119 0.68 12.89 0.60
CA GLY A 119 -0.48 13.75 0.41
C GLY A 119 -1.77 13.15 0.97
N VAL A 120 -2.02 11.85 0.74
CA VAL A 120 -3.20 11.14 1.28
C VAL A 120 -3.18 11.12 2.81
N LEU A 121 -2.01 10.90 3.41
CA LEU A 121 -1.83 10.81 4.86
C LEU A 121 -1.64 12.18 5.53
N GLY A 122 -1.39 13.24 4.76
CA GLY A 122 -1.13 14.57 5.31
C GLY A 122 0.18 14.64 6.10
N VAL A 123 1.22 13.93 5.65
CA VAL A 123 2.54 13.89 6.28
C VAL A 123 3.62 14.40 5.31
N SER A 124 4.83 14.67 5.85
CA SER A 124 5.98 14.99 4.99
C SER A 124 6.36 13.79 4.12
N VAL A 125 6.80 14.04 2.89
CA VAL A 125 7.32 13.01 1.99
C VAL A 125 8.53 12.27 2.58
N ASP A 126 9.26 12.90 3.46
CA ASP A 126 10.41 12.31 4.16
C ASP A 126 10.02 11.21 5.16
N CYS A 127 8.73 11.16 5.54
CA CYS A 127 8.19 10.07 6.36
C CYS A 127 7.82 8.83 5.55
N VAL A 128 7.91 8.87 4.21
CA VAL A 128 7.47 7.80 3.30
C VAL A 128 8.66 7.29 2.50
N SER A 129 9.06 6.05 2.74
CA SER A 129 10.12 5.35 2.01
C SER A 129 9.52 4.25 1.15
N ILE A 130 9.95 4.15 -0.10
CA ILE A 130 9.62 3.06 -1.02
C ILE A 130 10.91 2.54 -1.66
N LYS A 131 11.12 1.24 -1.55
CA LYS A 131 12.21 0.50 -2.20
C LYS A 131 11.61 -0.53 -3.14
N ALA A 132 12.31 -0.86 -4.20
CA ALA A 132 11.91 -1.90 -5.13
C ALA A 132 13.08 -2.82 -5.44
N THR A 133 12.79 -4.08 -5.63
CA THR A 133 13.75 -5.09 -6.06
C THR A 133 13.08 -6.12 -6.96
N THR A 134 13.88 -6.84 -7.74
CA THR A 134 13.42 -8.03 -8.45
C THR A 134 13.45 -9.26 -7.54
N ASN A 135 12.92 -10.38 -7.99
CA ASN A 135 13.06 -11.67 -7.32
C ASN A 135 14.12 -12.57 -7.98
N GLU A 136 15.10 -11.95 -8.68
CA GLU A 136 16.20 -12.65 -9.35
C GLU A 136 15.71 -13.76 -10.31
N LYS A 137 14.58 -13.51 -10.97
CA LYS A 137 13.89 -14.46 -11.88
C LYS A 137 13.45 -15.77 -11.20
N MET A 138 13.39 -15.81 -9.87
CA MET A 138 12.96 -16.98 -9.11
C MET A 138 11.45 -16.93 -8.82
N GLY A 139 10.83 -18.10 -8.83
CA GLY A 139 9.44 -18.30 -8.43
C GLY A 139 8.43 -17.56 -9.31
N TRP A 140 7.22 -17.41 -8.81
CA TRP A 140 6.12 -16.79 -9.54
C TRP A 140 6.35 -15.28 -9.82
N ILE A 141 6.99 -14.58 -8.90
CA ILE A 141 7.39 -13.17 -9.14
C ILE A 141 8.42 -13.12 -10.26
N GLY A 142 9.42 -13.98 -10.19
CA GLY A 142 10.50 -14.06 -11.19
C GLY A 142 10.02 -14.46 -12.59
N ARG A 143 8.91 -15.20 -12.68
CA ARG A 143 8.24 -15.53 -13.94
C ARG A 143 7.28 -14.43 -14.44
N GLY A 144 7.15 -13.32 -13.69
CA GLY A 144 6.28 -12.22 -14.09
C GLY A 144 4.79 -12.52 -13.93
N GLU A 145 4.40 -13.39 -13.01
CA GLU A 145 3.01 -13.78 -12.77
C GLU A 145 2.26 -12.80 -11.87
N GLY A 146 2.99 -11.99 -11.10
CA GLY A 146 2.38 -11.06 -10.14
C GLY A 146 3.40 -10.16 -9.46
N ILE A 147 2.91 -9.45 -8.47
CA ILE A 147 3.62 -8.43 -7.70
C ILE A 147 3.36 -8.63 -6.20
N TRP A 148 4.37 -8.36 -5.41
CA TRP A 148 4.33 -8.45 -3.94
C TRP A 148 4.75 -7.12 -3.33
N ALA A 149 4.09 -6.71 -2.26
CA ALA A 149 4.45 -5.53 -1.49
C ALA A 149 4.41 -5.80 0.01
N SER A 150 5.28 -5.14 0.73
CA SER A 150 5.23 -5.05 2.19
C SER A 150 5.34 -3.60 2.65
N ALA A 151 4.75 -3.34 3.80
CA ALA A 151 4.83 -2.06 4.48
C ALA A 151 5.12 -2.29 5.96
N THR A 152 5.98 -1.46 6.52
CA THR A 152 6.19 -1.36 7.97
C THR A 152 5.96 0.08 8.37
N VAL A 153 5.18 0.30 9.42
CA VAL A 153 4.87 1.63 9.93
C VAL A 153 5.26 1.77 11.38
N LEU A 154 5.69 2.95 11.75
CA LEU A 154 5.84 3.39 13.13
C LEU A 154 4.80 4.47 13.39
N LEU A 155 3.94 4.25 14.39
CA LEU A 155 2.96 5.21 14.86
C LEU A 155 3.39 5.80 16.19
N ILE A 156 3.15 7.09 16.36
CA ILE A 156 3.48 7.85 17.56
C ILE A 156 2.18 8.33 18.19
N LYS A 157 2.02 8.08 19.49
CA LYS A 157 0.86 8.59 20.21
C LYS A 157 0.98 10.10 20.39
N ASN A 158 -0.08 10.80 20.00
CA ASN A 158 -0.18 12.24 20.22
C ASN A 158 -0.14 12.52 21.72
N HIS A 159 0.65 13.50 22.13
CA HIS A 159 0.59 14.00 23.49
C HIS A 159 -0.71 14.82 23.63
N ALA A 160 -1.56 14.44 24.57
CA ALA A 160 -2.61 15.35 25.00
C ALA A 160 -1.91 16.55 25.70
N TYR A 161 -2.10 17.73 25.14
CA TYR A 161 -1.74 18.97 25.82
C TYR A 161 -2.77 19.27 26.90
#